data_04ba841de1a6d3f883f6b5bb9b12aca9
#
_entry.id   04ba841de1a6d3f883f6b5bb9b12aca9
#
_cell.length_a   1.000
_cell.length_b   1.000
_cell.length_c   1.000
_cell.angle_alpha   90.00
_cell.angle_beta   90.00
_cell.angle_gamma   90.00
#
_symmetry.space_group_name_H-M   'P 1'
#
loop_
_entity.id
_entity.type
_entity.pdbx_description
1 polymer ?
#
loop_
_entity_poly.entity_id
_entity_poly.type
_entity_poly.pdbx_seq_one_letter_code
_entity_poly.pdbx_strand_id
1 'polypeptide(L)'
;LTERDIQHLPAPVQRYLTYAGVLNKPKINRMRIVFTGEMRDRGKDWFTFQSEQHNFCDEPTRLFFMKGQFFGITVPGYHAYKNGSAAMQIKLFGLFPIVDIKGNELAKAETVTVFNDMCLMAPATLIDPRIQWEAIDNISAKAVFTNHDIRISAILQIDDQGRLTNFISDDRYAISDMKQYRFSTPLRDYKNFNGYNVGTYGE
;
A
#
# COMPACT_ATOMS: atom_id res chain seq x y z
N LEU A 1 -10.65 1.44 18.34
CA LEU A 1 -11.62 0.96 17.37
C LEU A 1 -12.51 -0.08 18.01
N THR A 2 -13.83 0.08 17.93
CA THR A 2 -14.82 -0.83 18.52
C THR A 2 -15.64 -1.52 17.44
N GLU A 3 -16.43 -2.54 17.81
CA GLU A 3 -17.38 -3.16 16.86
C GLU A 3 -18.37 -2.16 16.28
N ARG A 4 -18.80 -1.17 17.06
CA ARG A 4 -19.72 -0.13 16.61
C ARG A 4 -19.12 0.72 15.48
N ASP A 5 -17.81 0.96 15.51
CA ASP A 5 -17.11 1.78 14.52
C ASP A 5 -17.04 1.10 13.15
N ILE A 6 -17.20 -0.22 13.09
CA ILE A 6 -17.10 -0.99 11.84
C ILE A 6 -18.45 -1.46 11.28
N GLN A 7 -19.57 -1.28 11.99
CA GLN A 7 -20.89 -1.79 11.59
C GLN A 7 -21.38 -1.29 10.23
N HIS A 8 -20.93 -0.12 9.81
CA HIS A 8 -21.30 0.47 8.53
C HIS A 8 -20.49 -0.07 7.33
N LEU A 9 -19.43 -0.84 7.59
CA LEU A 9 -18.56 -1.39 6.54
C LEU A 9 -19.17 -2.66 5.93
N PRO A 10 -18.80 -3.04 4.68
CA PRO A 10 -19.17 -4.32 4.10
C PRO A 10 -18.74 -5.50 4.97
N ALA A 11 -19.54 -6.57 5.00
CA ALA A 11 -19.28 -7.74 5.84
C ALA A 11 -17.87 -8.35 5.66
N PRO A 12 -17.30 -8.50 4.44
CA PRO A 12 -15.91 -8.94 4.29
C PRO A 12 -14.92 -8.03 5.01
N VAL A 13 -15.09 -6.70 4.93
CA VAL A 13 -14.18 -5.74 5.58
C VAL A 13 -14.28 -5.83 7.10
N GLN A 14 -15.49 -6.00 7.66
CA GLN A 14 -15.67 -6.24 9.09
C GLN A 14 -14.93 -7.50 9.56
N ARG A 15 -15.04 -8.61 8.79
CA ARG A 15 -14.31 -9.85 9.09
C ARG A 15 -12.80 -9.64 9.06
N TYR A 16 -12.30 -8.90 8.05
CA TYR A 16 -10.88 -8.59 7.98
C TYR A 16 -10.39 -7.78 9.18
N LEU A 17 -11.10 -6.74 9.57
CA LEU A 17 -10.72 -5.93 10.74
C LEU A 17 -10.74 -6.74 12.04
N THR A 18 -11.71 -7.64 12.18
CA THR A 18 -11.78 -8.57 13.32
C THR A 18 -10.59 -9.55 13.30
N TYR A 19 -10.31 -10.17 12.14
CA TYR A 19 -9.18 -11.09 11.99
C TYR A 19 -7.84 -10.40 12.22
N ALA A 20 -7.65 -9.20 11.68
CA ALA A 20 -6.44 -8.41 11.86
C ALA A 20 -6.18 -8.01 13.32
N GLY A 21 -7.18 -8.18 14.20
CA GLY A 21 -7.07 -7.96 15.64
C GLY A 21 -6.96 -6.49 16.01
N VAL A 22 -7.58 -5.60 15.23
CA VAL A 22 -7.54 -4.14 15.48
C VAL A 22 -8.64 -3.63 16.41
N LEU A 23 -9.65 -4.48 16.71
CA LEU A 23 -10.74 -4.11 17.62
C LEU A 23 -10.24 -4.00 19.06
N ASN A 24 -10.80 -3.05 19.80
CA ASN A 24 -10.45 -2.70 21.17
C ASN A 24 -8.98 -2.28 21.35
N LYS A 25 -8.37 -1.78 20.29
CA LYS A 25 -7.00 -1.25 20.29
C LYS A 25 -6.96 0.18 19.74
N PRO A 26 -5.93 0.97 20.13
CA PRO A 26 -5.69 2.28 19.56
C PRO A 26 -5.55 2.23 18.04
N LYS A 27 -6.08 3.24 17.33
CA LYS A 27 -5.84 3.41 15.91
C LYS A 27 -4.36 3.74 15.68
N ILE A 28 -3.75 3.04 14.74
CA ILE A 28 -2.38 3.31 14.32
C ILE A 28 -2.40 4.53 13.41
N ASN A 29 -1.63 5.56 13.76
CA ASN A 29 -1.50 6.79 12.94
C ASN A 29 -0.20 6.84 12.17
N ARG A 30 0.79 6.03 12.55
CA ARG A 30 2.08 5.95 11.85
C ARG A 30 2.64 4.54 11.95
N MET A 31 3.38 4.15 10.92
CA MET A 31 4.07 2.87 10.89
C MET A 31 5.43 3.02 10.22
N ARG A 32 6.38 2.22 10.68
CA ARG A 32 7.68 2.00 10.06
C ARG A 32 7.73 0.56 9.59
N ILE A 33 8.07 0.35 8.33
CA ILE A 33 8.10 -0.97 7.72
C ILE A 33 9.45 -1.17 7.06
N VAL A 34 10.01 -2.36 7.23
CA VAL A 34 11.25 -2.77 6.56
C VAL A 34 10.94 -3.97 5.69
N PHE A 35 11.29 -3.89 4.42
CA PHE A 35 11.14 -4.96 3.45
C PHE A 35 12.49 -5.42 2.92
N THR A 36 12.55 -6.69 2.59
CA THR A 36 13.55 -7.27 1.70
C THR A 36 12.83 -8.02 0.61
N GLY A 37 13.33 -7.99 -0.59
CA GLY A 37 12.67 -8.70 -1.70
C GLY A 37 13.45 -8.62 -2.99
N GLU A 38 12.79 -9.05 -4.03
CA GLU A 38 13.27 -8.99 -5.40
C GLU A 38 12.28 -8.23 -6.27
N MET A 39 12.78 -7.52 -7.24
CA MET A 39 11.98 -6.72 -8.16
C MET A 39 12.56 -6.81 -9.57
N ARG A 40 11.69 -6.67 -10.56
CA ARG A 40 12.10 -6.52 -11.98
C ARG A 40 11.09 -5.70 -12.75
N ASP A 41 11.54 -5.05 -13.80
CA ASP A 41 10.68 -4.61 -14.89
C ASP A 41 10.33 -5.78 -15.80
N ARG A 42 9.23 -5.64 -16.54
CA ARG A 42 8.82 -6.64 -17.52
C ARG A 42 9.92 -6.90 -18.55
N GLY A 43 10.36 -8.16 -18.64
CA GLY A 43 11.40 -8.58 -19.58
C GLY A 43 12.83 -8.22 -19.15
N LYS A 44 13.03 -7.80 -17.90
CA LYS A 44 14.34 -7.57 -17.29
C LYS A 44 14.67 -8.64 -16.27
N ASP A 45 15.95 -8.71 -15.85
CA ASP A 45 16.42 -9.59 -14.80
C ASP A 45 15.95 -9.09 -13.43
N TRP A 46 15.83 -10.03 -12.49
CA TRP A 46 15.53 -9.74 -11.10
C TRP A 46 16.72 -9.07 -10.40
N PHE A 47 16.44 -8.09 -9.58
CA PHE A 47 17.40 -7.52 -8.64
C PHE A 47 16.86 -7.56 -7.22
N THR A 48 17.72 -7.74 -6.25
CA THR A 48 17.36 -7.73 -4.84
C THR A 48 17.29 -6.30 -4.32
N PHE A 49 16.43 -6.08 -3.33
CA PHE A 49 16.37 -4.79 -2.66
C PHE A 49 16.13 -4.92 -1.15
N GLN A 50 16.50 -3.87 -0.45
CA GLN A 50 16.07 -3.58 0.91
C GLN A 50 15.41 -2.21 0.93
N SER A 51 14.34 -2.08 1.70
CA SER A 51 13.65 -0.80 1.83
C SER A 51 13.26 -0.51 3.27
N GLU A 52 13.19 0.76 3.59
CA GLU A 52 12.60 1.29 4.80
C GLU A 52 11.53 2.31 4.42
N GLN A 53 10.36 2.19 5.02
CA GLN A 53 9.21 3.00 4.71
C GLN A 53 8.61 3.56 5.99
N HIS A 54 8.20 4.84 5.94
CA HIS A 54 7.46 5.51 6.99
C HIS A 54 6.15 6.03 6.42
N ASN A 55 5.03 5.57 6.99
CA ASN A 55 3.69 6.04 6.63
C ASN A 55 3.05 6.76 7.80
N PHE A 56 2.34 7.84 7.47
CA PHE A 56 1.47 8.59 8.37
C PHE A 56 0.06 8.53 7.80
N CYS A 57 -0.91 8.13 8.63
CA CYS A 57 -2.25 7.79 8.16
C CYS A 57 -3.26 8.93 8.32
N ASP A 58 -3.09 9.82 9.31
CA ASP A 58 -4.01 10.94 9.54
C ASP A 58 -3.97 11.93 8.36
N GLU A 59 -2.76 12.33 7.96
CA GLU A 59 -2.48 13.01 6.69
C GLU A 59 -1.67 12.07 5.81
N PRO A 60 -2.30 11.35 4.86
CA PRO A 60 -1.65 10.29 4.10
C PRO A 60 -0.32 10.73 3.51
N THR A 61 0.74 10.27 4.16
CA THR A 61 2.13 10.58 3.79
C THR A 61 2.91 9.27 3.76
N ARG A 62 3.68 9.07 2.72
CA ARG A 62 4.56 7.92 2.54
C ARG A 62 5.96 8.38 2.17
N LEU A 63 6.93 7.98 2.97
CA LEU A 63 8.35 8.19 2.71
C LEU A 63 8.99 6.82 2.55
N PHE A 64 9.43 6.49 1.36
CA PHE A 64 9.96 5.18 1.00
C PHE A 64 11.38 5.30 0.51
N PHE A 65 12.30 4.62 1.20
CA PHE A 65 13.71 4.50 0.83
C PHE A 65 14.00 3.09 0.39
N MET A 66 14.67 2.92 -0.74
CA MET A 66 15.06 1.64 -1.28
C MET A 66 16.55 1.63 -1.63
N LYS A 67 17.19 0.50 -1.40
CA LYS A 67 18.54 0.18 -1.87
C LYS A 67 18.45 -1.04 -2.78
N GLY A 68 18.42 -0.82 -4.09
CA GLY A 68 18.48 -1.88 -5.09
C GLY A 68 19.91 -2.33 -5.33
N GLN A 69 20.11 -3.63 -5.58
CA GLN A 69 21.41 -4.21 -5.89
C GLN A 69 21.44 -4.62 -7.36
N PHE A 70 22.28 -3.96 -8.14
CA PHE A 70 22.45 -4.21 -9.57
C PHE A 70 23.93 -4.52 -9.85
N PHE A 71 24.23 -5.75 -10.25
CA PHE A 71 25.61 -6.17 -10.59
C PHE A 71 26.66 -5.80 -9.51
N GLY A 72 26.27 -5.94 -8.22
CA GLY A 72 27.13 -5.59 -7.10
C GLY A 72 27.18 -4.09 -6.75
N ILE A 73 26.43 -3.25 -7.46
CA ILE A 73 26.33 -1.81 -7.20
C ILE A 73 25.04 -1.50 -6.46
N THR A 74 25.12 -0.77 -5.36
CA THR A 74 23.96 -0.27 -4.63
C THR A 74 23.43 1.00 -5.27
N VAL A 75 22.17 0.99 -5.67
CA VAL A 75 21.48 2.15 -6.25
C VAL A 75 20.37 2.58 -5.29
N PRO A 76 20.52 3.73 -4.60
CA PRO A 76 19.50 4.25 -3.71
C PRO A 76 18.37 4.92 -4.50
N GLY A 77 17.12 4.61 -4.07
CA GLY A 77 15.89 5.24 -4.54
C GLY A 77 15.11 5.84 -3.39
N TYR A 78 14.43 6.94 -3.64
CA TYR A 78 13.56 7.62 -2.71
C TYR A 78 12.25 8.00 -3.37
N HIS A 79 11.14 7.59 -2.76
CA HIS A 79 9.81 8.04 -3.11
C HIS A 79 9.21 8.82 -1.95
N ALA A 80 8.62 9.94 -2.23
CA ALA A 80 7.87 10.73 -1.27
C ALA A 80 6.48 11.01 -1.82
N TYR A 81 5.46 10.75 -0.99
CA TYR A 81 4.09 11.19 -1.19
C TYR A 81 3.66 12.01 0.01
N LYS A 82 3.23 13.22 -0.22
CA LYS A 82 2.75 14.12 0.82
C LYS A 82 1.82 15.17 0.22
N ASN A 83 0.73 15.51 0.91
CA ASN A 83 -0.23 16.54 0.50
C ASN A 83 -0.74 16.36 -0.94
N GLY A 84 -1.05 15.13 -1.34
CA GLY A 84 -1.51 14.82 -2.70
C GLY A 84 -0.46 14.96 -3.79
N SER A 85 0.80 15.21 -3.44
CA SER A 85 1.91 15.34 -4.39
C SER A 85 2.91 14.21 -4.20
N ALA A 86 3.55 13.81 -5.30
CA ALA A 86 4.55 12.75 -5.28
C ALA A 86 5.84 13.15 -5.99
N ALA A 87 6.95 12.61 -5.49
CA ALA A 87 8.27 12.70 -6.11
C ALA A 87 8.99 11.35 -5.99
N MET A 88 9.72 10.98 -7.04
CA MET A 88 10.56 9.80 -7.10
C MET A 88 11.94 10.19 -7.59
N GLN A 89 12.98 9.81 -6.85
CA GLN A 89 14.37 10.04 -7.22
C GLN A 89 15.17 8.75 -7.09
N ILE A 90 15.96 8.43 -8.11
CA ILE A 90 16.95 7.36 -8.07
C ILE A 90 18.29 7.96 -8.43
N LYS A 91 19.33 7.71 -7.62
CA LYS A 91 20.66 8.30 -7.83
C LYS A 91 21.72 7.21 -7.88
N LEU A 92 22.47 7.18 -8.97
CA LEU A 92 23.65 6.32 -9.07
C LEU A 92 24.74 6.84 -8.10
N PHE A 93 25.30 5.95 -7.31
CA PHE A 93 26.26 6.26 -6.22
C PHE A 93 25.75 7.31 -5.22
N GLY A 94 24.42 7.56 -5.15
CA GLY A 94 23.83 8.59 -4.31
C GLY A 94 24.08 10.04 -4.80
N LEU A 95 24.78 10.22 -5.94
CA LEU A 95 25.21 11.53 -6.45
C LEU A 95 24.51 11.90 -7.78
N PHE A 96 24.52 11.00 -8.74
CA PHE A 96 24.05 11.28 -10.09
C PHE A 96 22.58 10.86 -10.25
N PRO A 97 21.63 11.80 -10.44
CA PRO A 97 20.24 11.48 -10.66
C PRO A 97 20.06 10.75 -12.00
N ILE A 98 19.56 9.52 -11.96
CA ILE A 98 19.18 8.72 -13.13
C ILE A 98 17.68 8.68 -13.33
N VAL A 99 16.91 8.96 -12.25
CA VAL A 99 15.45 9.17 -12.28
C VAL A 99 15.15 10.36 -11.39
N ASP A 100 14.37 11.32 -11.88
CA ASP A 100 13.76 12.41 -11.10
C ASP A 100 12.40 12.70 -11.73
N ILE A 101 11.34 12.16 -11.11
CA ILE A 101 9.97 12.19 -11.64
C ILE A 101 9.06 12.84 -10.62
N LYS A 102 8.16 13.70 -11.10
CA LYS A 102 7.06 14.32 -10.39
C LYS A 102 5.86 14.40 -11.33
N GLY A 103 4.71 14.75 -10.83
CA GLY A 103 3.52 15.01 -11.64
C GLY A 103 2.29 14.26 -11.18
N ASN A 104 1.18 14.49 -11.86
CA ASN A 104 -0.13 13.99 -11.46
C ASN A 104 -0.24 12.47 -11.59
N GLU A 105 0.38 11.88 -12.61
CA GLU A 105 0.39 10.44 -12.83
C GLU A 105 1.12 9.72 -11.69
N LEU A 106 2.29 10.25 -11.28
CA LEU A 106 3.01 9.74 -10.13
C LEU A 106 2.21 9.94 -8.84
N ALA A 107 1.59 11.10 -8.66
CA ALA A 107 0.75 11.38 -7.49
C ALA A 107 -0.42 10.41 -7.40
N LYS A 108 -1.10 10.10 -8.52
CA LYS A 108 -2.17 9.09 -8.56
C LYS A 108 -1.64 7.68 -8.27
N ALA A 109 -0.50 7.29 -8.86
CA ALA A 109 0.13 6.00 -8.60
C ALA A 109 0.50 5.83 -7.11
N GLU A 110 1.08 6.87 -6.49
CA GLU A 110 1.43 6.85 -5.07
C GLU A 110 0.20 6.91 -4.16
N THR A 111 -0.91 7.54 -4.58
CA THR A 111 -2.19 7.46 -3.85
C THR A 111 -2.71 6.03 -3.79
N VAL A 112 -2.63 5.27 -4.90
CA VAL A 112 -2.96 3.84 -4.91
C VAL A 112 -2.04 3.08 -3.95
N THR A 113 -0.74 3.36 -3.99
CA THR A 113 0.26 2.68 -3.14
C THR A 113 0.01 2.97 -1.65
N VAL A 114 -0.25 4.23 -1.28
CA VAL A 114 -0.58 4.60 0.11
C VAL A 114 -1.84 3.91 0.59
N PHE A 115 -2.87 3.85 -0.24
CA PHE A 115 -4.11 3.15 0.11
C PHE A 115 -3.89 1.63 0.24
N ASN A 116 -3.09 1.03 -0.64
CA ASN A 116 -2.65 -0.35 -0.50
C ASN A 116 -1.95 -0.60 0.85
N ASP A 117 -1.00 0.27 1.22
CA ASP A 117 -0.30 0.20 2.50
C ASP A 117 -1.26 0.29 3.71
N MET A 118 -2.25 1.18 3.64
CA MET A 118 -3.30 1.29 4.66
C MET A 118 -4.08 -0.03 4.79
N CYS A 119 -4.46 -0.63 3.66
CA CYS A 119 -5.18 -1.90 3.65
C CYS A 119 -4.37 -3.04 4.24
N LEU A 120 -3.10 -3.17 3.88
CA LEU A 120 -2.27 -4.32 4.24
C LEU A 120 -1.68 -4.22 5.65
N MET A 121 -1.24 -3.03 6.04
CA MET A 121 -0.36 -2.84 7.20
C MET A 121 -0.96 -1.98 8.32
N ALA A 122 -2.03 -1.25 8.03
CA ALA A 122 -2.73 -0.43 9.01
C ALA A 122 -4.26 -0.58 8.90
N PRO A 123 -4.83 -1.80 8.96
CA PRO A 123 -6.24 -2.03 8.66
C PRO A 123 -7.21 -1.23 9.55
N ALA A 124 -6.82 -0.79 10.74
CA ALA A 124 -7.64 0.12 11.55
C ALA A 124 -7.94 1.47 10.88
N THR A 125 -7.20 1.83 9.82
CA THR A 125 -7.45 3.04 9.04
C THR A 125 -8.60 2.91 8.04
N LEU A 126 -9.11 1.71 7.81
CA LEU A 126 -10.19 1.44 6.84
C LEU A 126 -11.56 2.00 7.23
N ILE A 127 -11.69 2.56 8.44
CA ILE A 127 -12.85 3.36 8.87
C ILE A 127 -12.74 4.84 8.47
N ASP A 128 -11.68 5.24 7.78
CA ASP A 128 -11.45 6.64 7.42
C ASP A 128 -12.59 7.16 6.53
N PRO A 129 -13.17 8.34 6.83
CA PRO A 129 -14.28 8.89 6.07
C PRO A 129 -13.94 9.23 4.60
N ARG A 130 -12.66 9.29 4.26
CA ARG A 130 -12.19 9.43 2.87
C ARG A 130 -12.39 8.16 2.03
N ILE A 131 -12.76 7.04 2.67
CA ILE A 131 -13.01 5.77 1.99
C ILE A 131 -14.52 5.53 1.91
N GLN A 132 -15.02 5.44 0.69
CA GLN A 132 -16.40 5.01 0.41
C GLN A 132 -16.38 3.53 0.05
N TRP A 133 -17.25 2.76 0.71
CA TRP A 133 -17.30 1.30 0.56
C TRP A 133 -18.53 0.86 -0.21
N GLU A 134 -18.36 -0.16 -1.07
CA GLU A 134 -19.41 -0.86 -1.79
C GLU A 134 -19.22 -2.38 -1.59
N ALA A 135 -20.26 -3.07 -1.14
CA ALA A 135 -20.23 -4.53 -1.06
C ALA A 135 -20.37 -5.12 -2.47
N ILE A 136 -19.47 -6.04 -2.84
CA ILE A 136 -19.56 -6.79 -4.10
C ILE A 136 -20.22 -8.15 -3.82
N ASP A 137 -19.61 -8.93 -2.94
CA ASP A 137 -20.07 -10.26 -2.53
C ASP A 137 -19.55 -10.62 -1.12
N ASN A 138 -19.63 -11.89 -0.74
CA ASN A 138 -19.24 -12.34 0.60
C ASN A 138 -17.73 -12.33 0.87
N ILE A 139 -16.90 -12.24 -0.17
CA ILE A 139 -15.43 -12.32 -0.06
C ILE A 139 -14.73 -11.10 -0.67
N SER A 140 -15.48 -10.14 -1.20
CA SER A 140 -14.91 -8.95 -1.83
C SER A 140 -15.70 -7.70 -1.56
N ALA A 141 -14.99 -6.58 -1.45
CA ALA A 141 -15.55 -5.24 -1.33
C ALA A 141 -14.75 -4.25 -2.18
N LYS A 142 -15.46 -3.28 -2.75
CA LYS A 142 -14.86 -2.17 -3.46
C LYS A 142 -14.73 -0.97 -2.53
N ALA A 143 -13.56 -0.37 -2.56
CA ALA A 143 -13.26 0.89 -1.90
C ALA A 143 -13.03 1.99 -2.94
N VAL A 144 -13.52 3.18 -2.66
CA VAL A 144 -13.14 4.41 -3.36
C VAL A 144 -12.50 5.33 -2.35
N PHE A 145 -11.21 5.57 -2.50
CA PHE A 145 -10.43 6.43 -1.63
C PHE A 145 -10.16 7.76 -2.31
N THR A 146 -10.43 8.85 -1.59
CA THR A 146 -10.18 10.21 -2.07
C THR A 146 -9.22 10.91 -1.11
N ASN A 147 -8.05 11.31 -1.61
CA ASN A 147 -7.08 12.06 -0.84
C ASN A 147 -6.72 13.34 -1.60
N HIS A 148 -7.01 14.50 -1.00
CA HIS A 148 -7.07 15.77 -1.71
C HIS A 148 -7.98 15.63 -2.95
N ASP A 149 -7.55 16.06 -4.12
CA ASP A 149 -8.32 15.97 -5.37
C ASP A 149 -8.11 14.65 -6.15
N ILE A 150 -7.36 13.70 -5.56
CA ILE A 150 -7.03 12.45 -6.22
C ILE A 150 -7.99 11.36 -5.73
N ARG A 151 -8.77 10.83 -6.67
CA ARG A 151 -9.71 9.73 -6.43
C ARG A 151 -9.22 8.46 -7.11
N ILE A 152 -9.17 7.37 -6.35
CA ILE A 152 -8.81 6.03 -6.83
C ILE A 152 -9.80 5.00 -6.31
N SER A 153 -9.81 3.84 -6.95
CA SER A 153 -10.63 2.70 -6.52
C SER A 153 -9.79 1.44 -6.40
N ALA A 154 -10.21 0.55 -5.50
CA ALA A 154 -9.62 -0.76 -5.34
C ALA A 154 -10.66 -1.80 -4.94
N ILE A 155 -10.38 -3.06 -5.27
CA ILE A 155 -11.12 -4.22 -4.80
C ILE A 155 -10.24 -4.96 -3.79
N LEU A 156 -10.81 -5.20 -2.61
CA LEU A 156 -10.19 -6.02 -1.59
C LEU A 156 -10.83 -7.41 -1.62
N GLN A 157 -10.00 -8.45 -1.72
CA GLN A 157 -10.41 -9.84 -1.63
C GLN A 157 -10.07 -10.38 -0.24
N ILE A 158 -11.08 -10.85 0.46
CA ILE A 158 -10.98 -11.32 1.84
C ILE A 158 -11.55 -12.75 1.90
N ASP A 159 -10.77 -13.70 2.36
CA ASP A 159 -11.22 -15.08 2.46
C ASP A 159 -12.22 -15.31 3.61
N ASP A 160 -12.75 -16.54 3.71
CA ASP A 160 -13.73 -16.92 4.74
C ASP A 160 -13.15 -16.88 6.17
N GLN A 161 -11.82 -16.90 6.31
CA GLN A 161 -11.12 -16.74 7.59
C GLN A 161 -10.94 -15.27 7.99
N GLY A 162 -11.30 -14.33 7.11
CA GLY A 162 -11.13 -12.89 7.31
C GLY A 162 -9.75 -12.36 6.91
N ARG A 163 -8.90 -13.13 6.20
CA ARG A 163 -7.60 -12.66 5.73
C ARG A 163 -7.78 -11.87 4.44
N LEU A 164 -7.17 -10.71 4.36
CA LEU A 164 -6.99 -10.01 3.09
C LEU A 164 -6.03 -10.82 2.23
N THR A 165 -6.49 -11.32 1.10
CA THR A 165 -5.70 -12.16 0.19
C THR A 165 -5.20 -11.41 -1.02
N ASN A 166 -5.85 -10.31 -1.39
CA ASN A 166 -5.42 -9.48 -2.49
C ASN A 166 -5.99 -8.05 -2.40
N PHE A 167 -5.22 -7.10 -2.88
CA PHE A 167 -5.64 -5.74 -3.21
C PHE A 167 -5.49 -5.54 -4.71
N ILE A 168 -6.52 -5.04 -5.39
CA ILE A 168 -6.52 -4.86 -6.85
C ILE A 168 -6.99 -3.45 -7.18
N SER A 169 -6.20 -2.71 -7.99
CA SER A 169 -6.59 -1.40 -8.52
C SER A 169 -6.17 -1.26 -9.99
N ASP A 170 -7.04 -0.68 -10.79
CA ASP A 170 -6.75 -0.35 -12.19
C ASP A 170 -6.34 1.14 -12.36
N ASP A 171 -6.19 1.87 -11.25
CA ASP A 171 -5.88 3.31 -11.24
C ASP A 171 -4.38 3.65 -11.15
N ARG A 172 -3.50 2.64 -11.01
CA ARG A 172 -2.07 2.85 -10.81
C ARG A 172 -1.34 3.04 -12.13
N TYR A 173 -0.58 4.13 -12.23
CA TYR A 173 0.33 4.38 -13.36
C TYR A 173 1.65 3.62 -13.17
N ALA A 174 2.13 2.99 -14.24
CA ALA A 174 3.51 2.49 -14.31
C ALA A 174 4.44 3.65 -14.66
N ILE A 175 5.56 3.74 -13.93
CA ILE A 175 6.51 4.86 -14.08
C ILE A 175 7.26 4.78 -15.41
N SER A 176 7.44 3.57 -15.97
CA SER A 176 8.22 3.34 -17.19
C SER A 176 7.62 3.95 -18.47
N ASP A 177 6.27 4.04 -18.54
CA ASP A 177 5.56 4.50 -19.74
C ASP A 177 4.38 5.43 -19.44
N MET A 178 4.13 5.72 -18.15
CA MET A 178 3.05 6.57 -17.64
C MET A 178 1.66 6.13 -18.12
N LYS A 179 1.44 4.82 -18.23
CA LYS A 179 0.13 4.22 -18.51
C LYS A 179 -0.43 3.51 -17.29
N GLN A 180 -1.74 3.44 -17.23
CA GLN A 180 -2.44 2.68 -16.19
C GLN A 180 -2.43 1.19 -16.52
N TYR A 181 -2.10 0.40 -15.51
CA TYR A 181 -2.17 -1.05 -15.57
C TYR A 181 -2.83 -1.57 -14.29
N ARG A 182 -3.38 -2.78 -14.39
CA ARG A 182 -3.84 -3.49 -13.20
C ARG A 182 -2.67 -3.70 -12.26
N PHE A 183 -2.84 -3.18 -11.07
CA PHE A 183 -1.95 -3.38 -9.93
C PHE A 183 -2.63 -4.34 -8.96
N SER A 184 -1.93 -5.36 -8.54
CA SER A 184 -2.41 -6.29 -7.51
C SER A 184 -1.31 -6.57 -6.50
N THR A 185 -1.72 -6.85 -5.27
CA THR A 185 -0.81 -7.23 -4.18
C THR A 185 -1.36 -8.49 -3.52
N PRO A 186 -1.11 -9.69 -4.10
CA PRO A 186 -1.39 -10.95 -3.41
C PRO A 186 -0.65 -11.01 -2.07
N LEU A 187 -1.38 -11.34 -1.00
CA LEU A 187 -0.90 -11.29 0.38
C LEU A 187 -1.06 -12.65 1.05
N ARG A 188 -0.02 -13.12 1.75
CA ARG A 188 -0.01 -14.40 2.45
C ARG A 188 0.91 -14.41 3.67
N ASP A 189 1.07 -15.58 4.28
CA ASP A 189 1.99 -15.84 5.41
C ASP A 189 1.70 -14.93 6.61
N TYR A 190 0.43 -14.92 7.02
CA TYR A 190 0.00 -14.12 8.16
C TYR A 190 0.68 -14.56 9.45
N LYS A 191 1.20 -13.59 10.20
CA LYS A 191 1.81 -13.78 11.52
C LYS A 191 1.20 -12.84 12.53
N ASN A 192 1.20 -13.28 13.78
CA ASN A 192 0.74 -12.47 14.89
C ASN A 192 1.87 -11.67 15.53
N PHE A 193 1.72 -10.36 15.56
CA PHE A 193 2.63 -9.42 16.22
C PHE A 193 1.88 -8.67 17.31
N ASN A 194 2.07 -9.07 18.56
CA ASN A 194 1.41 -8.43 19.73
C ASN A 194 -0.11 -8.32 19.58
N GLY A 195 -0.75 -9.37 19.06
CA GLY A 195 -2.19 -9.43 18.85
C GLY A 195 -2.69 -8.80 17.55
N TYR A 196 -1.81 -8.35 16.65
CA TYR A 196 -2.15 -7.96 15.29
C TYR A 196 -1.75 -9.06 14.31
N ASN A 197 -2.68 -9.51 13.47
CA ASN A 197 -2.41 -10.45 12.40
C ASN A 197 -2.08 -9.68 11.12
N VAL A 198 -0.86 -9.81 10.64
CA VAL A 198 -0.33 -9.08 9.48
C VAL A 198 0.21 -10.08 8.46
N GLY A 199 -0.12 -9.89 7.19
CA GLY A 199 0.51 -10.61 6.09
C GLY A 199 1.99 -10.23 5.98
N THR A 200 2.86 -11.22 5.91
CA THR A 200 4.32 -11.00 5.91
C THR A 200 4.98 -11.27 4.58
N TYR A 201 4.22 -11.73 3.60
CA TYR A 201 4.65 -11.91 2.22
C TYR A 201 3.63 -11.28 1.26
N GLY A 202 4.09 -10.49 0.31
CA GLY A 202 3.30 -9.89 -0.77
C GLY A 202 4.05 -9.96 -2.11
N GLU A 203 3.30 -10.02 -3.19
CA GLU A 203 3.82 -10.04 -4.57
C GLU A 203 3.35 -8.80 -5.35
#